data_c95133afa1ea108c9958e04dc0b3fe4d
#
_entry.id   c95133afa1ea108c9958e04dc0b3fe4d
#
_cell.length_a   1.000
_cell.length_b   1.000
_cell.length_c   1.000
_cell.angle_alpha   90.00
_cell.angle_beta   90.00
_cell.angle_gamma   90.00
#
_symmetry.space_group_name_H-M   'P 1'
#
loop_
_entity.id
_entity.type
_entity.pdbx_description
1 polymer ?
#
loop_
_entity_poly.entity_id
_entity_poly.type
_entity_poly.pdbx_seq_one_letter_code
_entity_poly.pdbx_strand_id
1 'polypeptide(L)'
;MTDWFARAVLHVTDVEASLRFYVDRLGFTSPWRFDEDKTFVAQVERQGCALILSSQWPEKIGKGLMFVSLNVEPQTREAETAALDALRAELEAKGAPVKDGSWGYRLLVVDDPDGNQLFFNYPNETASGKIAREEA
;
A
#
# COMPACT_ATOMS: atom_id res chain seq x y z
N MET A 1 24.55 -9.26 15.13
CA MET A 1 23.33 -9.78 14.53
C MET A 1 22.75 -8.81 13.55
N THR A 2 22.26 -9.32 12.46
CA THR A 2 21.65 -8.46 11.44
C THR A 2 20.28 -9.00 11.12
N ASP A 3 19.41 -8.14 10.64
CA ASP A 3 18.13 -8.56 10.11
C ASP A 3 17.92 -7.85 8.78
N TRP A 4 16.94 -8.29 8.05
CA TRP A 4 16.68 -7.77 6.71
C TRP A 4 15.33 -7.07 6.74
N PHE A 5 15.23 -6.00 5.96
CA PHE A 5 13.92 -5.41 5.69
C PHE A 5 13.94 -4.98 4.23
N ALA A 6 12.77 -4.88 3.64
CA ALA A 6 12.66 -4.59 2.22
C ALA A 6 11.83 -3.34 2.00
N ARG A 7 12.15 -2.65 0.91
CA ARG A 7 11.34 -1.53 0.45
C ARG A 7 11.04 -1.77 -1.01
N ALA A 8 9.77 -1.80 -1.36
CA ALA A 8 9.39 -1.98 -2.75
C ALA A 8 9.60 -0.68 -3.51
N VAL A 9 9.93 -0.79 -4.78
CA VAL A 9 10.10 0.38 -5.63
C VAL A 9 8.91 0.43 -6.58
N LEU A 10 8.17 1.51 -6.56
CA LEU A 10 7.08 1.74 -7.49
C LEU A 10 7.51 2.81 -8.48
N HIS A 11 7.30 2.54 -9.75
CA HIS A 11 7.75 3.44 -10.81
C HIS A 11 6.60 4.36 -11.20
N VAL A 12 6.89 5.66 -11.20
CA VAL A 12 5.87 6.68 -11.39
C VAL A 12 6.32 7.69 -12.43
N THR A 13 5.38 8.44 -12.96
CA THR A 13 5.69 9.43 -13.97
C THR A 13 6.34 10.66 -13.34
N ASP A 14 5.82 11.09 -12.20
CA ASP A 14 6.23 12.35 -11.58
C ASP A 14 6.29 12.13 -10.07
N VAL A 15 7.50 12.09 -9.51
CA VAL A 15 7.66 11.79 -8.10
C VAL A 15 7.02 12.88 -7.22
N GLU A 16 7.06 14.15 -7.63
CA GLU A 16 6.44 15.19 -6.83
C GLU A 16 4.93 14.99 -6.73
N ALA A 17 4.28 14.67 -7.84
CA ALA A 17 2.85 14.42 -7.83
C ALA A 17 2.52 13.16 -7.03
N SER A 18 3.35 12.13 -7.14
CA SER A 18 3.15 10.90 -6.39
C SER A 18 3.33 11.13 -4.90
N LEU A 19 4.30 11.97 -4.52
CA LEU A 19 4.48 12.30 -3.12
C LEU A 19 3.21 12.96 -2.55
N ARG A 20 2.63 13.89 -3.29
CA ARG A 20 1.40 14.52 -2.83
C ARG A 20 0.29 13.50 -2.65
N PHE A 21 0.18 12.54 -3.56
CA PHE A 21 -0.83 11.52 -3.47
C PHE A 21 -0.61 10.63 -2.24
N TYR A 22 0.59 10.10 -2.08
CA TYR A 22 0.86 9.18 -0.98
C TYR A 22 0.79 9.88 0.38
N VAL A 23 1.24 11.10 0.46
CA VAL A 23 1.22 11.83 1.72
C VAL A 23 -0.18 12.36 2.03
N ASP A 24 -0.79 13.05 1.07
CA ASP A 24 -2.06 13.73 1.35
C ASP A 24 -3.26 12.81 1.32
N ARG A 25 -3.25 11.80 0.46
CA ARG A 25 -4.40 10.94 0.31
C ARG A 25 -4.25 9.61 1.02
N LEU A 26 -3.06 9.10 1.12
CA LEU A 26 -2.86 7.80 1.75
C LEU A 26 -2.25 7.87 3.14
N GLY A 27 -1.91 9.06 3.60
CA GLY A 27 -1.44 9.23 4.98
C GLY A 27 -0.01 8.79 5.25
N PHE A 28 0.79 8.68 4.20
CA PHE A 28 2.20 8.34 4.35
C PHE A 28 2.99 9.58 4.74
N THR A 29 4.19 9.39 5.27
CA THR A 29 5.15 10.46 5.46
C THR A 29 6.31 10.22 4.52
N SER A 30 7.09 11.25 4.24
CA SER A 30 8.24 11.12 3.34
C SER A 30 9.51 11.47 4.11
N PRO A 31 10.25 10.47 4.59
CA PRO A 31 11.45 10.73 5.38
C PRO A 31 12.61 11.29 4.58
N TRP A 32 12.68 11.00 3.28
CA TRP A 32 13.73 11.59 2.46
C TRP A 32 13.35 11.60 0.99
N ARG A 33 14.01 12.48 0.25
CA ARG A 33 13.85 12.57 -1.19
C ARG A 33 15.18 13.07 -1.76
N PHE A 34 15.48 12.65 -2.98
CA PHE A 34 16.65 13.14 -3.66
C PHE A 34 16.22 14.33 -4.48
N ASP A 35 16.75 15.49 -4.15
CA ASP A 35 16.23 16.73 -4.62
C ASP A 35 17.33 17.58 -5.18
N GLU A 36 17.71 17.40 -6.42
CA GLU A 36 18.69 18.26 -7.04
C GLU A 36 17.94 19.25 -7.89
N ASP A 37 17.86 19.03 -9.18
CA ASP A 37 17.10 19.97 -10.01
C ASP A 37 15.61 19.65 -9.84
N LYS A 38 15.27 18.39 -9.76
CA LYS A 38 13.91 18.01 -9.49
C LYS A 38 13.96 16.65 -8.81
N THR A 39 12.94 16.33 -8.06
CA THR A 39 12.89 15.07 -7.35
C THR A 39 12.62 13.94 -8.31
N PHE A 40 13.49 12.92 -8.34
CA PHE A 40 13.25 11.75 -9.16
C PHE A 40 13.22 10.46 -8.35
N VAL A 41 13.49 10.53 -7.08
CA VAL A 41 13.34 9.37 -6.20
C VAL A 41 13.06 9.87 -4.79
N ALA A 42 12.15 9.22 -4.10
CA ALA A 42 11.79 9.60 -2.73
C ALA A 42 11.27 8.37 -2.02
N GLN A 43 11.36 8.36 -0.71
CA GLN A 43 10.77 7.29 0.09
C GLN A 43 9.51 7.81 0.76
N VAL A 44 8.50 6.97 0.83
CA VAL A 44 7.32 7.24 1.63
C VAL A 44 7.11 6.06 2.56
N GLU A 45 6.54 6.31 3.73
CA GLU A 45 6.30 5.22 4.66
C GLU A 45 5.10 5.52 5.53
N ARG A 46 4.41 4.46 5.93
CA ARG A 46 3.33 4.55 6.88
C ARG A 46 3.39 3.29 7.73
N GLN A 47 3.61 3.49 9.04
CA GLN A 47 3.78 2.39 9.98
C GLN A 47 4.92 1.48 9.47
N GLY A 48 4.72 0.28 9.22
CA GLY A 48 5.80 -0.58 8.75
C GLY A 48 5.90 -0.70 7.24
N CYS A 49 5.11 0.04 6.49
CA CYS A 49 5.09 -0.06 5.04
C CYS A 49 5.95 1.04 4.44
N ALA A 50 7.04 0.69 3.80
CA ALA A 50 7.94 1.67 3.20
C ALA A 50 8.07 1.40 1.71
N LEU A 51 7.98 2.45 0.90
CA LEU A 51 8.06 2.37 -0.54
C LEU A 51 9.03 3.40 -1.06
N ILE A 52 9.68 3.08 -2.17
CA ILE A 52 10.49 4.06 -2.88
C ILE A 52 9.77 4.39 -4.18
N LEU A 53 9.57 5.68 -4.45
CA LEU A 53 8.94 6.15 -5.67
C LEU A 53 10.05 6.64 -6.59
N SER A 54 10.07 6.16 -7.82
CA SER A 54 11.14 6.49 -8.76
C SER A 54 10.58 6.79 -10.15
N SER A 55 11.09 7.82 -10.78
CA SER A 55 10.69 8.17 -12.13
C SER A 55 11.79 7.86 -13.16
N GLN A 56 12.77 7.06 -12.77
CA GLN A 56 13.92 6.83 -13.64
C GLN A 56 13.73 5.78 -14.72
N TRP A 57 12.72 4.94 -14.62
CA TRP A 57 12.51 3.87 -15.59
C TRP A 57 11.09 3.95 -16.17
N PRO A 58 10.90 4.76 -17.23
CA PRO A 58 9.56 4.95 -17.79
C PRO A 58 8.88 3.67 -18.22
N GLU A 59 9.64 2.68 -18.68
CA GLU A 59 9.07 1.44 -19.16
C GLU A 59 8.41 0.61 -18.05
N LYS A 60 8.69 0.93 -16.80
CA LYS A 60 8.16 0.20 -15.66
C LYS A 60 7.01 0.91 -14.96
N ILE A 61 6.66 2.09 -15.44
CA ILE A 61 5.66 2.90 -14.77
C ILE A 61 4.31 2.20 -14.72
N GLY A 62 3.69 2.24 -13.53
CA GLY A 62 2.31 1.79 -13.36
C GLY A 62 2.12 0.29 -13.34
N LYS A 63 3.18 -0.49 -13.24
CA LYS A 63 3.08 -1.94 -13.27
C LYS A 63 3.30 -2.58 -11.90
N GLY A 64 3.38 -1.78 -10.86
CA GLY A 64 3.68 -2.29 -9.52
C GLY A 64 2.46 -2.73 -8.76
N LEU A 65 2.66 -3.70 -7.90
CA LEU A 65 1.62 -4.20 -7.02
C LEU A 65 2.26 -4.49 -5.67
N MET A 66 1.69 -3.94 -4.61
CA MET A 66 2.16 -4.18 -3.26
C MET A 66 1.03 -4.80 -2.45
N PHE A 67 1.30 -5.91 -1.80
CA PHE A 67 0.32 -6.57 -0.95
C PHE A 67 0.63 -6.19 0.49
N VAL A 68 -0.33 -5.59 1.17
CA VAL A 68 -0.13 -5.06 2.51
C VAL A 68 -1.09 -5.74 3.46
N SER A 69 -0.58 -6.19 4.59
CA SER A 69 -1.41 -6.79 5.63
C SER A 69 -1.36 -5.91 6.86
N LEU A 70 -2.44 -5.84 7.59
CA LEU A 70 -2.50 -5.07 8.82
C LEU A 70 -2.31 -6.01 10.00
N ASN A 71 -1.41 -5.62 10.90
CA ASN A 71 -1.26 -6.31 12.16
C ASN A 71 -2.07 -5.52 13.19
N VAL A 72 -2.96 -6.20 13.86
CA VAL A 72 -3.83 -5.56 14.84
C VAL A 72 -3.73 -6.29 16.18
N GLU A 73 -4.16 -5.63 17.22
CA GLU A 73 -4.13 -6.19 18.56
C GLU A 73 -5.50 -6.01 19.18
N PRO A 74 -6.25 -7.07 19.46
CA PRO A 74 -5.87 -8.47 19.28
C PRO A 74 -5.94 -8.89 17.81
N GLN A 75 -5.23 -9.96 17.47
CA GLN A 75 -5.20 -10.43 16.09
C GLN A 75 -6.40 -11.35 15.88
N THR A 76 -7.56 -10.75 15.69
CA THR A 76 -8.79 -11.49 15.46
C THR A 76 -9.40 -11.04 14.14
N ARG A 77 -10.27 -11.87 13.59
CA ARG A 77 -10.94 -11.54 12.35
C ARG A 77 -11.76 -10.26 12.50
N GLU A 78 -12.45 -10.13 13.62
CA GLU A 78 -13.28 -8.95 13.85
C GLU A 78 -12.45 -7.69 13.94
N ALA A 79 -11.34 -7.74 14.68
CA ALA A 79 -10.50 -6.56 14.83
C ALA A 79 -9.83 -6.19 13.52
N GLU A 80 -9.43 -7.19 12.75
CA GLU A 80 -8.78 -6.93 11.47
C GLU A 80 -9.77 -6.33 10.47
N THR A 81 -10.99 -6.85 10.43
CA THR A 81 -12.03 -6.31 9.55
C THR A 81 -12.34 -4.87 9.94
N ALA A 82 -12.45 -4.60 11.24
CA ALA A 82 -12.75 -3.25 11.70
C ALA A 82 -11.62 -2.28 11.32
N ALA A 83 -10.37 -2.72 11.42
CA ALA A 83 -9.24 -1.87 11.06
C ALA A 83 -9.23 -1.57 9.56
N LEU A 84 -9.58 -2.56 8.73
CA LEU A 84 -9.63 -2.36 7.29
C LEU A 84 -10.80 -1.46 6.89
N ASP A 85 -11.96 -1.62 7.55
CA ASP A 85 -13.09 -0.76 7.28
C ASP A 85 -12.77 0.68 7.69
N ALA A 86 -12.07 0.87 8.79
CA ALA A 86 -11.65 2.20 9.23
C ALA A 86 -10.64 2.81 8.25
N LEU A 87 -9.71 2.00 7.75
CA LEU A 87 -8.75 2.48 6.77
C LEU A 87 -9.47 2.89 5.50
N ARG A 88 -10.43 2.09 5.04
CA ARG A 88 -11.19 2.42 3.85
C ARG A 88 -11.91 3.76 4.02
N ALA A 89 -12.55 3.97 5.16
CA ALA A 89 -13.26 5.21 5.42
C ALA A 89 -12.30 6.40 5.44
N GLU A 90 -11.12 6.21 6.03
CA GLU A 90 -10.12 7.26 6.06
C GLU A 90 -9.67 7.64 4.66
N LEU A 91 -9.39 6.64 3.83
CA LEU A 91 -8.91 6.90 2.48
C LEU A 91 -10.00 7.53 1.61
N GLU A 92 -11.22 7.08 1.76
CA GLU A 92 -12.35 7.67 1.02
C GLU A 92 -12.54 9.12 1.42
N ALA A 93 -12.40 9.43 2.70
CA ALA A 93 -12.55 10.80 3.18
C ALA A 93 -11.47 11.71 2.62
N LYS A 94 -10.31 11.15 2.30
CA LYS A 94 -9.22 11.94 1.73
C LYS A 94 -9.25 11.93 0.20
N GLY A 95 -10.26 11.33 -0.38
CA GLY A 95 -10.41 11.33 -1.84
C GLY A 95 -9.52 10.33 -2.57
N ALA A 96 -8.97 9.34 -1.86
CA ALA A 96 -8.18 8.33 -2.51
C ALA A 96 -9.09 7.38 -3.30
N PRO A 97 -8.68 6.90 -4.47
CA PRO A 97 -9.48 5.97 -5.24
C PRO A 97 -9.38 4.57 -4.65
N VAL A 98 -10.43 4.13 -4.00
CA VAL A 98 -10.48 2.82 -3.39
C VAL A 98 -11.61 2.02 -4.01
N LYS A 99 -11.43 0.72 -4.07
CA LYS A 99 -12.44 -0.16 -4.62
C LYS A 99 -12.31 -1.54 -4.00
N ASP A 100 -13.32 -2.38 -4.22
CA ASP A 100 -13.25 -3.75 -3.78
C ASP A 100 -12.53 -4.56 -4.83
N GLY A 101 -11.82 -5.57 -4.40
CA GLY A 101 -11.19 -6.53 -5.29
C GLY A 101 -11.36 -7.93 -4.75
N SER A 102 -10.93 -8.91 -5.52
CA SER A 102 -11.01 -10.29 -5.12
C SER A 102 -9.79 -11.04 -5.60
N TRP A 103 -9.25 -11.86 -4.71
CA TRP A 103 -8.10 -12.70 -5.05
C TRP A 103 -8.34 -14.00 -4.31
N GLY A 104 -9.51 -14.60 -4.55
CA GLY A 104 -9.97 -15.72 -3.78
C GLY A 104 -10.59 -15.30 -2.45
N TYR A 105 -10.43 -14.05 -2.07
CA TYR A 105 -11.06 -13.46 -0.90
C TYR A 105 -11.10 -11.96 -1.11
N ARG A 106 -11.79 -11.27 -0.22
CA ARG A 106 -12.05 -9.84 -0.42
C ARG A 106 -10.80 -9.00 -0.22
N LEU A 107 -10.63 -8.02 -1.07
CA LEU A 107 -9.53 -7.08 -0.97
C LEU A 107 -10.04 -5.66 -0.97
N LEU A 108 -9.29 -4.78 -0.31
CA LEU A 108 -9.42 -3.34 -0.48
C LEU A 108 -8.29 -2.95 -1.43
N VAL A 109 -8.61 -2.34 -2.54
CA VAL A 109 -7.64 -2.00 -3.58
C VAL A 109 -7.52 -0.50 -3.70
N VAL A 110 -6.30 0.00 -3.71
CA VAL A 110 -6.01 1.41 -3.91
C VAL A 110 -5.17 1.55 -5.16
N ASP A 111 -5.61 2.38 -6.11
CA ASP A 111 -4.84 2.64 -7.32
C ASP A 111 -4.12 3.97 -7.13
N ASP A 112 -2.84 4.03 -7.45
CA ASP A 112 -2.14 5.31 -7.43
C ASP A 112 -2.33 6.01 -8.78
N PRO A 113 -1.89 7.25 -8.94
CA PRO A 113 -2.15 7.98 -10.19
C PRO A 113 -1.56 7.34 -11.44
N ASP A 114 -0.54 6.50 -11.29
CA ASP A 114 0.11 5.86 -12.43
C ASP A 114 -0.39 4.45 -12.69
N GLY A 115 -1.29 3.94 -11.84
CA GLY A 115 -1.79 2.58 -12.00
C GLY A 115 -1.12 1.54 -11.14
N ASN A 116 -0.15 1.93 -10.32
CA ASN A 116 0.40 1.01 -9.33
C ASN A 116 -0.69 0.75 -8.29
N GLN A 117 -0.71 -0.44 -7.72
CA GLN A 117 -1.81 -0.83 -6.85
C GLN A 117 -1.32 -1.29 -5.49
N LEU A 118 -2.08 -0.95 -4.47
CA LEU A 118 -1.87 -1.47 -3.13
C LEU A 118 -3.09 -2.32 -2.82
N PHE A 119 -2.85 -3.58 -2.47
CA PHE A 119 -3.89 -4.52 -2.10
C PHE A 119 -3.82 -4.74 -0.60
N PHE A 120 -4.95 -4.58 0.07
CA PHE A 120 -5.04 -4.87 1.50
C PHE A 120 -6.02 -6.03 1.64
N ASN A 121 -5.62 -7.09 2.31
CA ASN A 121 -6.45 -8.29 2.38
C ASN A 121 -7.35 -8.29 3.61
N TYR A 122 -8.63 -8.54 3.38
CA TYR A 122 -9.56 -8.82 4.48
C TYR A 122 -9.31 -10.25 4.94
N PRO A 123 -9.66 -10.56 6.17
CA PRO A 123 -9.48 -11.93 6.65
C PRO A 123 -10.26 -12.91 5.79
N ASN A 124 -9.70 -14.10 5.59
CA ASN A 124 -10.34 -15.13 4.83
C ASN A 124 -11.56 -15.61 5.59
N GLU A 125 -12.72 -15.55 4.93
CA GLU A 125 -13.96 -15.94 5.58
C GLU A 125 -14.48 -17.29 5.17
N THR A 126 -13.65 -18.14 4.59
CA THR A 126 -14.10 -19.46 4.23
C THR A 126 -14.47 -20.23 5.50
N ALA A 127 -15.18 -21.29 5.32
CA ALA A 127 -15.61 -22.10 6.45
C ALA A 127 -14.43 -22.51 7.30
N SER A 128 -13.34 -22.92 6.71
CA SER A 128 -12.22 -23.34 7.48
C SER A 128 -11.50 -22.13 8.03
N GLY A 129 -11.69 -21.02 7.39
CA GLY A 129 -11.04 -19.79 7.86
C GLY A 129 -9.57 -19.83 7.78
N LYS A 130 -9.02 -20.90 7.52
CA LYS A 130 -7.63 -20.95 7.53
C LYS A 130 -7.02 -21.42 6.33
N ILE A 131 -7.78 -21.97 5.49
CA ILE A 131 -7.31 -22.38 4.34
C ILE A 131 -6.40 -21.60 3.76
N ALA A 132 -6.73 -20.56 3.52
CA ALA A 132 -5.96 -19.73 2.79
C ALA A 132 -4.67 -19.62 3.34
N ARG A 133 -4.53 -19.82 4.53
CA ARG A 133 -3.38 -19.47 4.98
C ARG A 133 -2.66 -20.41 5.51
N GLU A 134 -2.94 -21.08 5.86
CA GLU A 134 -2.25 -21.82 6.42
C GLU A 134 -1.77 -22.73 5.71
N GLU A 135 -2.05 -23.08 5.12
CA GLU A 135 -1.70 -23.71 4.47
C GLU A 135 -1.26 -23.33 3.68
N ALA A 136 -1.16 -23.04 3.90
CA ALA A 136 -0.90 -22.51 3.32
C ALA A 136 -0.44 -22.59 3.25
#